data_5d7dcf296018a35f0c4ef9e273215b7e
#
_entry.id   5d7dcf296018a35f0c4ef9e273215b7e
#
_cell.length_a   1.000
_cell.length_b   1.000
_cell.length_c   1.000
_cell.angle_alpha   90.00
_cell.angle_beta   90.00
_cell.angle_gamma   90.00
#
_symmetry.space_group_name_H-M   'P 1'
#
loop_
_entity.id
_entity.type
_entity.pdbx_description
1 polymer ?
#
loop_
_entity_poly.entity_id
_entity_poly.type
_entity_poly.pdbx_seq_one_letter_code
_entity_poly.pdbx_strand_id
1 'polypeptide(L)'
;MTKTFQALALGFSLLTLTTVALAQTTETPPAADGATPTDLSMGADPNPGLPSQTEAEVDQTYLAANFDNWEQRCVKTADGSDPCQLYQLLLDKDGNSVAEISLFDLPAGGQAAAGATFMAPLETLLTANLTITVDTAKTRIYPFAFCTKLGCVARLGFTGEELAAFKKGIKAVLTIVPAAAPDKSVDLDLTLAGFTKGFEAVSAANAK
;
A
#
# COMPACT_ATOMS: atom_id res chain seq x y z
N MET A 1 33.18 11.97 -57.92
CA MET A 1 33.85 10.77 -58.43
C MET A 1 33.02 9.58 -58.06
N THR A 2 32.24 9.21 -59.03
CA THR A 2 32.18 7.94 -59.77
C THR A 2 31.85 6.69 -58.97
N LYS A 3 30.60 6.26 -59.09
CA LYS A 3 30.11 4.98 -59.67
C LYS A 3 30.53 3.72 -58.86
N THR A 4 29.61 2.83 -58.55
CA THR A 4 29.03 1.89 -59.53
C THR A 4 27.81 1.14 -58.96
N PHE A 5 26.80 0.99 -59.82
CA PHE A 5 25.69 0.05 -59.75
C PHE A 5 26.15 -1.40 -59.92
N GLN A 6 25.55 -2.34 -59.20
CA GLN A 6 25.40 -3.71 -59.70
C GLN A 6 24.08 -4.29 -59.25
N ALA A 7 23.22 -4.54 -60.19
CA ALA A 7 22.04 -5.37 -60.15
C ALA A 7 22.37 -6.81 -60.53
N LEU A 8 21.80 -7.79 -59.85
CA LEU A 8 21.57 -9.15 -60.38
C LEU A 8 20.50 -9.82 -59.53
N ALA A 9 19.37 -10.00 -60.07
CA ALA A 9 18.79 -11.15 -60.79
C ALA A 9 18.01 -12.11 -59.89
N LEU A 10 16.76 -12.17 -60.22
CA LEU A 10 15.68 -13.12 -59.94
C LEU A 10 16.08 -14.58 -59.67
N GLY A 11 15.51 -15.13 -58.60
CA GLY A 11 15.36 -16.56 -58.41
C GLY A 11 13.96 -16.88 -57.93
N PHE A 12 13.08 -17.26 -58.85
CA PHE A 12 11.72 -17.73 -58.61
C PHE A 12 11.82 -19.20 -58.15
N SER A 13 11.60 -19.51 -56.88
CA SER A 13 11.43 -20.87 -56.40
C SER A 13 9.99 -21.09 -56.01
N LEU A 14 9.29 -21.89 -56.79
CA LEU A 14 8.01 -22.49 -56.46
C LEU A 14 8.19 -23.41 -55.24
N LEU A 15 7.62 -23.10 -54.10
CA LEU A 15 7.44 -24.04 -53.01
C LEU A 15 5.98 -24.52 -52.99
N THR A 16 5.84 -25.82 -53.30
CA THR A 16 4.60 -26.58 -53.23
C THR A 16 4.10 -26.64 -51.77
N LEU A 17 2.90 -26.14 -51.54
CA LEU A 17 2.17 -26.31 -50.27
C LEU A 17 1.71 -27.77 -50.15
N THR A 18 2.33 -28.53 -49.26
CA THR A 18 1.74 -29.77 -48.74
C THR A 18 0.85 -29.43 -47.53
N THR A 19 -0.45 -29.56 -47.71
CA THR A 19 -1.41 -29.49 -46.62
C THR A 19 -1.32 -30.75 -45.77
N VAL A 20 -0.74 -30.61 -44.57
CA VAL A 20 -0.82 -31.67 -43.54
C VAL A 20 -2.15 -31.47 -42.82
N ALA A 21 -3.09 -32.40 -43.05
CA ALA A 21 -4.32 -32.48 -42.24
C ALA A 21 -3.96 -33.00 -40.85
N LEU A 22 -3.96 -32.10 -39.84
CA LEU A 22 -3.94 -32.49 -38.45
C LEU A 22 -5.29 -33.06 -38.08
N ALA A 23 -5.40 -34.35 -37.88
CA ALA A 23 -6.51 -34.99 -37.24
C ALA A 23 -6.57 -34.54 -35.80
N GLN A 24 -7.57 -33.72 -35.47
CA GLN A 24 -7.91 -33.41 -34.08
C GLN A 24 -8.54 -34.66 -33.46
N THR A 25 -7.77 -35.38 -32.67
CA THR A 25 -8.33 -36.35 -31.72
C THR A 25 -9.06 -35.55 -30.66
N THR A 26 -10.39 -35.58 -30.70
CA THR A 26 -11.26 -35.18 -29.59
C THR A 26 -11.04 -36.19 -28.45
N GLU A 27 -10.10 -35.85 -27.54
CA GLU A 27 -10.07 -36.49 -26.24
C GLU A 27 -11.27 -35.93 -25.46
N THR A 28 -12.24 -36.77 -25.22
CA THR A 28 -13.33 -36.55 -24.27
C THR A 28 -12.69 -36.42 -22.88
N PRO A 29 -12.88 -35.30 -22.15
CA PRO A 29 -12.40 -35.20 -20.78
C PRO A 29 -13.04 -36.33 -19.95
N PRO A 30 -12.27 -36.96 -19.03
CA PRO A 30 -12.88 -37.93 -18.12
C PRO A 30 -13.99 -37.23 -17.32
N ALA A 31 -15.16 -37.87 -17.25
CA ALA A 31 -16.24 -37.40 -16.41
C ALA A 31 -15.76 -37.24 -14.98
N ALA A 32 -15.82 -36.01 -14.46
CA ALA A 32 -15.55 -35.71 -13.06
C ALA A 32 -16.66 -36.35 -12.23
N ASP A 33 -16.36 -37.51 -11.66
CA ASP A 33 -17.18 -38.13 -10.65
C ASP A 33 -17.22 -37.26 -9.39
N GLY A 34 -18.39 -36.84 -8.99
CA GLY A 34 -18.68 -36.55 -7.61
C GLY A 34 -18.64 -35.09 -7.13
N ALA A 35 -18.90 -34.09 -7.98
CA ALA A 35 -19.26 -32.78 -7.47
C ALA A 35 -20.68 -32.79 -6.94
N THR A 36 -20.83 -32.79 -5.62
CA THR A 36 -22.13 -32.54 -4.99
C THR A 36 -22.61 -31.12 -5.35
N PRO A 37 -23.93 -30.88 -5.54
CA PRO A 37 -24.44 -29.55 -5.94
C PRO A 37 -24.21 -28.41 -4.94
N THR A 38 -23.48 -28.66 -3.88
CA THR A 38 -23.09 -27.67 -2.83
C THR A 38 -21.73 -27.02 -3.05
N ASP A 39 -20.97 -27.45 -4.06
CA ASP A 39 -19.61 -26.89 -4.32
C ASP A 39 -19.65 -25.82 -5.42
N LEU A 40 -20.52 -24.83 -5.22
CA LEU A 40 -20.53 -23.64 -6.06
C LEU A 40 -19.40 -22.71 -5.56
N SER A 41 -18.40 -22.47 -6.39
CA SER A 41 -17.42 -21.43 -6.13
C SER A 41 -18.13 -20.06 -6.11
N MET A 42 -18.11 -19.39 -4.98
CA MET A 42 -18.71 -18.07 -4.80
C MET A 42 -17.93 -16.95 -5.50
N GLY A 43 -16.87 -17.29 -6.20
CA GLY A 43 -15.94 -16.31 -6.78
C GLY A 43 -15.09 -15.64 -5.68
N ALA A 44 -13.79 -15.49 -5.91
CA ALA A 44 -12.94 -14.75 -5.01
C ALA A 44 -13.05 -13.24 -5.32
N ASP A 45 -13.04 -12.41 -4.29
CA ASP A 45 -12.89 -10.98 -4.44
C ASP A 45 -11.50 -10.71 -5.06
N PRO A 46 -11.39 -9.95 -6.18
CA PRO A 46 -10.10 -9.63 -6.78
C PRO A 46 -9.20 -8.79 -5.86
N ASN A 47 -9.77 -8.21 -4.80
CA ASN A 47 -9.04 -7.52 -3.73
C ASN A 47 -9.59 -7.96 -2.36
N PRO A 48 -9.22 -9.16 -1.88
CA PRO A 48 -9.84 -9.76 -0.68
C PRO A 48 -9.60 -8.97 0.61
N GLY A 49 -8.83 -7.87 0.56
CA GLY A 49 -8.43 -7.15 1.76
C GLY A 49 -7.39 -7.93 2.59
N LEU A 50 -7.16 -7.48 3.81
CA LEU A 50 -6.32 -8.21 4.75
C LEU A 50 -7.11 -9.35 5.38
N PRO A 51 -6.47 -10.53 5.64
CA PRO A 51 -7.10 -11.63 6.35
C PRO A 51 -7.48 -11.23 7.78
N SER A 52 -8.37 -11.98 8.40
CA SER A 52 -8.62 -11.90 9.85
C SER A 52 -7.48 -12.55 10.64
N GLN A 53 -7.44 -12.31 11.96
CA GLN A 53 -6.42 -12.91 12.83
C GLN A 53 -6.38 -14.45 12.76
N THR A 54 -7.53 -15.11 12.58
CA THR A 54 -7.62 -16.57 12.52
C THR A 54 -7.17 -17.15 11.19
N GLU A 55 -7.22 -16.36 10.12
CA GLU A 55 -6.83 -16.78 8.77
C GLU A 55 -5.37 -16.41 8.45
N ALA A 56 -4.80 -15.47 9.20
CA ALA A 56 -3.42 -15.03 8.98
C ALA A 56 -2.40 -16.10 9.35
N GLU A 57 -1.43 -16.29 8.46
CA GLU A 57 -0.24 -17.10 8.72
C GLU A 57 0.82 -16.28 9.49
N VAL A 58 1.82 -16.95 10.07
CA VAL A 58 2.95 -16.31 10.74
C VAL A 58 3.67 -15.38 9.75
N ASP A 59 4.07 -14.19 10.20
CA ASP A 59 4.65 -13.09 9.43
C ASP A 59 3.67 -12.39 8.46
N GLN A 60 2.40 -12.75 8.44
CA GLN A 60 1.38 -12.08 7.66
C GLN A 60 0.72 -10.95 8.46
N THR A 61 0.46 -9.83 7.77
CA THR A 61 -0.34 -8.73 8.32
C THR A 61 -1.82 -9.08 8.23
N TYR A 62 -2.56 -8.85 9.30
CA TYR A 62 -4.00 -9.02 9.35
C TYR A 62 -4.74 -7.80 9.88
N LEU A 63 -6.02 -7.70 9.57
CA LEU A 63 -6.93 -6.69 10.07
C LEU A 63 -7.51 -7.15 11.41
N ALA A 64 -7.17 -6.45 12.50
CA ALA A 64 -7.68 -6.75 13.82
C ALA A 64 -8.98 -6.03 14.14
N ALA A 65 -9.10 -4.74 13.76
CA ALA A 65 -10.28 -3.93 13.98
C ALA A 65 -10.33 -2.70 13.06
N ASN A 66 -11.53 -2.11 12.91
CA ASN A 66 -11.74 -0.84 12.23
C ASN A 66 -12.25 0.22 13.21
N PHE A 67 -11.77 1.45 13.05
CA PHE A 67 -12.16 2.63 13.83
C PHE A 67 -12.42 3.80 12.87
N ASP A 68 -13.62 3.91 12.35
CA ASP A 68 -13.98 4.81 11.25
C ASP A 68 -13.07 4.60 10.02
N ASN A 69 -12.20 5.57 9.67
CA ASN A 69 -11.24 5.44 8.57
C ASN A 69 -9.90 4.83 8.98
N TRP A 70 -9.73 4.43 10.24
CA TRP A 70 -8.52 3.82 10.74
C TRP A 70 -8.66 2.32 10.87
N GLU A 71 -7.59 1.60 10.53
CA GLU A 71 -7.49 0.16 10.65
C GLU A 71 -6.42 -0.20 11.68
N GLN A 72 -6.76 -1.05 12.62
CA GLN A 72 -5.76 -1.73 13.45
C GLN A 72 -5.23 -2.92 12.67
N ARG A 73 -4.00 -2.81 12.20
CA ARG A 73 -3.28 -3.87 11.49
C ARG A 73 -2.23 -4.46 12.40
N CYS A 74 -2.19 -5.78 12.51
CA CYS A 74 -1.22 -6.49 13.33
C CYS A 74 -0.46 -7.49 12.48
N VAL A 75 0.79 -7.80 12.86
CA VAL A 75 1.57 -8.85 12.22
C VAL A 75 1.45 -10.11 13.07
N LYS A 76 1.07 -11.21 12.45
CA LYS A 76 0.95 -12.51 13.12
C LYS A 76 2.33 -13.02 13.51
N THR A 77 2.52 -13.32 14.78
CA THR A 77 3.78 -13.85 15.29
C THR A 77 3.61 -15.26 15.84
N ALA A 78 4.68 -16.05 15.81
CA ALA A 78 4.67 -17.42 16.31
C ALA A 78 4.44 -17.52 17.83
N ASP A 79 4.84 -16.47 18.57
CA ASP A 79 4.68 -16.39 20.04
C ASP A 79 3.36 -15.74 20.48
N GLY A 80 2.55 -15.26 19.49
CA GLY A 80 1.25 -14.63 19.75
C GLY A 80 1.33 -13.22 20.33
N SER A 81 2.49 -12.54 20.28
CA SER A 81 2.63 -11.14 20.69
C SER A 81 1.94 -10.18 19.72
N ASP A 82 1.89 -10.55 18.44
CA ASP A 82 1.17 -9.91 17.37
C ASP A 82 1.25 -8.36 17.44
N PRO A 83 2.41 -7.74 17.15
CA PRO A 83 2.56 -6.29 17.24
C PRO A 83 1.61 -5.57 16.27
N CYS A 84 0.98 -4.51 16.75
CA CYS A 84 -0.07 -3.79 16.03
C CYS A 84 0.32 -2.34 15.73
N GLN A 85 -0.28 -1.80 14.68
CA GLN A 85 -0.20 -0.40 14.27
C GLN A 85 -1.56 0.11 13.83
N LEU A 86 -1.77 1.42 13.95
CA LEU A 86 -2.96 2.11 13.48
C LEU A 86 -2.68 2.67 12.10
N TYR A 87 -3.39 2.20 11.10
CA TYR A 87 -3.15 2.48 9.68
C TYR A 87 -4.26 3.32 9.06
N GLN A 88 -3.89 4.24 8.17
CA GLN A 88 -4.83 4.90 7.27
C GLN A 88 -4.22 5.08 5.89
N LEU A 89 -4.98 4.73 4.84
CA LEU A 89 -4.67 5.05 3.45
C LEU A 89 -5.11 6.49 3.17
N LEU A 90 -4.23 7.27 2.56
CA LEU A 90 -4.47 8.67 2.25
C LEU A 90 -4.79 8.84 0.78
N LEU A 91 -5.88 9.52 0.53
CA LEU A 91 -6.36 9.81 -0.81
C LEU A 91 -6.09 11.28 -1.16
N ASP A 92 -5.89 11.54 -2.46
CA ASP A 92 -5.92 12.89 -2.97
C ASP A 92 -7.37 13.40 -3.11
N LYS A 93 -7.52 14.67 -3.52
CA LYS A 93 -8.83 15.30 -3.74
C LYS A 93 -9.67 14.63 -4.82
N ASP A 94 -9.05 13.83 -5.69
CA ASP A 94 -9.70 13.11 -6.79
C ASP A 94 -10.06 11.67 -6.38
N GLY A 95 -9.73 11.26 -5.14
CA GLY A 95 -10.02 9.95 -4.58
C GLY A 95 -8.99 8.88 -4.91
N ASN A 96 -7.84 9.24 -5.48
CA ASN A 96 -6.77 8.28 -5.76
C ASN A 96 -5.97 7.99 -4.50
N SER A 97 -5.59 6.73 -4.32
CA SER A 97 -4.67 6.30 -3.26
C SER A 97 -3.27 6.83 -3.55
N VAL A 98 -2.74 7.68 -2.66
CA VAL A 98 -1.45 8.35 -2.86
C VAL A 98 -0.41 7.92 -1.85
N ALA A 99 -0.75 7.90 -0.57
CA ALA A 99 0.20 7.64 0.50
C ALA A 99 -0.47 6.85 1.61
N GLU A 100 0.32 6.41 2.57
CA GLU A 100 -0.18 5.72 3.75
C GLU A 100 0.56 6.16 5.00
N ILE A 101 -0.10 6.08 6.15
CA ILE A 101 0.48 6.35 7.45
C ILE A 101 0.14 5.22 8.42
N SER A 102 1.14 4.80 9.18
CA SER A 102 0.98 3.84 10.27
C SER A 102 1.54 4.43 11.56
N LEU A 103 0.75 4.40 12.63
CA LEU A 103 1.14 4.91 13.96
C LEU A 103 1.19 3.77 14.97
N PHE A 104 2.09 3.89 15.93
CA PHE A 104 2.25 2.97 17.04
C PHE A 104 2.71 3.72 18.28
N ASP A 105 2.43 3.17 19.44
CA ASP A 105 2.90 3.69 20.70
C ASP A 105 4.39 3.42 20.91
N LEU A 106 5.03 4.27 21.70
CA LEU A 106 6.42 4.11 22.11
C LEU A 106 6.51 3.96 23.63
N PRO A 107 7.53 3.26 24.13
CA PRO A 107 7.75 3.12 25.57
C PRO A 107 7.83 4.50 26.27
N ALA A 108 7.22 4.58 27.45
CA ALA A 108 7.24 5.80 28.25
C ALA A 108 8.67 6.23 28.63
N GLY A 109 8.89 7.55 28.75
CA GLY A 109 10.18 8.13 29.17
C GLY A 109 11.06 8.65 28.01
N GLY A 110 10.68 8.41 26.75
CA GLY A 110 11.33 9.01 25.59
C GLY A 110 10.81 10.41 25.27
N GLN A 111 11.47 11.12 24.33
CA GLN A 111 11.01 12.41 23.85
C GLN A 111 9.73 12.30 22.98
N ALA A 112 9.57 11.18 22.30
CA ALA A 112 8.39 10.86 21.50
C ALA A 112 7.47 9.92 22.28
N ALA A 113 6.19 10.23 22.31
CA ALA A 113 5.12 9.41 22.90
C ALA A 113 4.52 8.42 21.89
N ALA A 114 4.65 8.70 20.60
CA ALA A 114 4.22 7.83 19.51
C ALA A 114 5.20 7.91 18.36
N GLY A 115 5.35 6.80 17.65
CA GLY A 115 6.04 6.71 16.39
C GLY A 115 5.08 6.61 15.22
N ALA A 116 5.50 7.05 14.04
CA ALA A 116 4.78 6.78 12.81
C ALA A 116 5.72 6.54 11.64
N THR A 117 5.23 5.76 10.69
CA THR A 117 5.83 5.60 9.37
C THR A 117 4.86 6.17 8.35
N PHE A 118 5.33 7.13 7.56
CA PHE A 118 4.61 7.64 6.40
C PHE A 118 5.29 7.16 5.14
N MET A 119 4.53 6.63 4.20
CA MET A 119 5.03 6.16 2.91
C MET A 119 4.41 6.97 1.79
N ALA A 120 5.26 7.66 1.02
CA ALA A 120 4.92 8.46 -0.14
C ALA A 120 5.31 7.75 -1.44
N PRO A 121 4.77 8.15 -2.61
CA PRO A 121 5.19 7.66 -3.91
C PRO A 121 6.69 7.90 -4.19
N LEU A 122 7.28 7.04 -5.06
CA LEU A 122 8.70 7.16 -5.46
C LEU A 122 9.05 8.50 -6.14
N GLU A 123 8.07 9.15 -6.76
CA GLU A 123 8.25 10.44 -7.44
C GLU A 123 8.11 11.65 -6.50
N THR A 124 8.25 11.47 -5.20
CA THR A 124 8.21 12.54 -4.20
C THR A 124 9.54 13.27 -4.14
N LEU A 125 9.52 14.62 -4.10
CA LEU A 125 10.67 15.46 -3.91
C LEU A 125 11.11 15.44 -2.43
N LEU A 126 12.09 14.61 -2.11
CA LEU A 126 12.49 14.34 -0.72
C LEU A 126 13.03 15.58 0.01
N THR A 127 13.70 16.49 -0.71
CA THR A 127 14.26 17.72 -0.15
C THR A 127 13.21 18.73 0.29
N ALA A 128 11.96 18.60 -0.19
CA ALA A 128 10.84 19.44 0.25
C ALA A 128 10.29 19.00 1.62
N ASN A 129 10.67 17.79 2.07
CA ASN A 129 10.16 17.16 3.30
C ASN A 129 8.64 16.89 3.28
N LEU A 130 8.19 16.09 4.23
CA LEU A 130 6.78 15.96 4.57
C LEU A 130 6.38 17.07 5.55
N THR A 131 5.25 17.72 5.33
CA THR A 131 4.67 18.61 6.33
C THR A 131 3.35 18.08 6.86
N ILE A 132 3.07 18.31 8.13
CA ILE A 132 1.83 17.90 8.79
C ILE A 132 1.25 19.09 9.55
N THR A 133 -0.02 19.37 9.32
CA THR A 133 -0.78 20.39 10.03
C THR A 133 -2.06 19.78 10.58
N VAL A 134 -2.23 19.78 11.90
CA VAL A 134 -3.46 19.31 12.55
C VAL A 134 -4.39 20.50 12.74
N ASP A 135 -5.57 20.47 12.14
CA ASP A 135 -6.56 21.56 12.14
C ASP A 135 -5.89 22.92 11.81
N THR A 136 -5.87 23.83 12.79
CA THR A 136 -5.25 25.17 12.69
C THR A 136 -3.93 25.27 13.47
N ALA A 137 -3.37 24.16 13.91
CA ALA A 137 -2.12 24.14 14.67
C ALA A 137 -0.91 24.51 13.80
N LYS A 138 0.24 24.71 14.45
CA LYS A 138 1.48 24.98 13.75
C LYS A 138 1.90 23.77 12.90
N THR A 139 2.22 24.01 11.63
CA THR A 139 2.78 23.00 10.72
C THR A 139 4.08 22.45 11.27
N ARG A 140 4.23 21.14 11.22
CA ARG A 140 5.45 20.39 11.53
C ARG A 140 6.08 19.86 10.25
N ILE A 141 7.41 19.75 10.24
CA ILE A 141 8.20 19.32 9.10
C ILE A 141 8.97 18.05 9.49
N TYR A 142 8.87 17.02 8.64
CA TYR A 142 9.52 15.73 8.86
C TYR A 142 10.33 15.34 7.61
N PRO A 143 11.63 15.05 7.76
CA PRO A 143 12.45 14.63 6.63
C PRO A 143 12.10 13.20 6.20
N PHE A 144 12.22 12.94 4.92
CA PHE A 144 12.25 11.56 4.42
C PHE A 144 13.58 10.89 4.83
N ALA A 145 13.49 9.60 5.16
CA ALA A 145 14.64 8.83 5.63
C ALA A 145 15.31 8.03 4.51
N PHE A 146 14.52 7.34 3.70
CA PHE A 146 14.98 6.50 2.58
C PHE A 146 13.82 6.17 1.64
N CYS A 147 14.14 5.59 0.46
CA CYS A 147 13.15 5.00 -0.43
C CYS A 147 13.41 3.51 -0.62
N THR A 148 12.34 2.74 -0.82
CA THR A 148 12.34 1.33 -1.20
C THR A 148 11.70 1.18 -2.58
N LYS A 149 11.49 -0.04 -3.05
CA LYS A 149 10.72 -0.29 -4.29
C LYS A 149 9.24 0.09 -4.16
N LEU A 150 8.72 0.18 -2.93
CA LEU A 150 7.31 0.44 -2.65
C LEU A 150 7.00 1.94 -2.53
N GLY A 151 7.98 2.75 -2.12
CA GLY A 151 7.80 4.17 -1.89
C GLY A 151 8.92 4.78 -1.05
N CYS A 152 8.80 6.06 -0.75
CA CYS A 152 9.71 6.84 0.07
C CYS A 152 9.15 7.00 1.48
N VAL A 153 9.97 6.71 2.48
CA VAL A 153 9.59 6.58 3.88
C VAL A 153 10.06 7.79 4.68
N ALA A 154 9.13 8.42 5.41
CA ALA A 154 9.45 9.32 6.50
C ALA A 154 9.16 8.61 7.84
N ARG A 155 10.10 8.70 8.79
CA ARG A 155 9.93 8.21 10.15
C ARG A 155 9.65 9.37 11.08
N LEU A 156 8.50 9.34 11.74
CA LEU A 156 8.01 10.43 12.56
C LEU A 156 8.05 10.03 14.03
N GLY A 157 8.40 11.00 14.87
CA GLY A 157 8.20 10.89 16.31
C GLY A 157 7.28 12.01 16.77
N PHE A 158 6.17 11.68 17.42
CA PHE A 158 5.22 12.64 17.96
C PHE A 158 5.44 12.82 19.45
N THR A 159 5.60 14.06 19.88
CA THR A 159 5.61 14.42 21.30
C THR A 159 4.23 14.15 21.92
N GLY A 160 4.14 14.12 23.26
CA GLY A 160 2.86 14.00 23.95
C GLY A 160 1.87 15.11 23.60
N GLU A 161 2.36 16.33 23.33
CA GLU A 161 1.53 17.47 22.91
C GLU A 161 0.98 17.25 21.49
N GLU A 162 1.80 16.81 20.56
CA GLU A 162 1.39 16.49 19.19
C GLU A 162 0.39 15.32 19.17
N LEU A 163 0.65 14.25 19.91
CA LEU A 163 -0.29 13.15 20.04
C LEU A 163 -1.64 13.59 20.65
N ALA A 164 -1.61 14.50 21.62
CA ALA A 164 -2.83 15.08 22.19
C ALA A 164 -3.59 15.95 21.16
N ALA A 165 -2.88 16.63 20.26
CA ALA A 165 -3.51 17.35 19.15
C ALA A 165 -4.19 16.39 18.17
N PHE A 166 -3.57 15.28 17.80
CA PHE A 166 -4.20 14.23 16.99
C PHE A 166 -5.45 13.64 17.66
N LYS A 167 -5.41 13.38 18.98
CA LYS A 167 -6.55 12.84 19.73
C LYS A 167 -7.74 13.80 19.83
N LYS A 168 -7.51 15.11 19.80
CA LYS A 168 -8.55 16.16 19.91
C LYS A 168 -8.99 16.74 18.57
N GLY A 169 -8.14 16.59 17.55
CA GLY A 169 -8.34 17.18 16.24
C GLY A 169 -9.46 16.51 15.44
N ILE A 170 -9.88 17.20 14.40
CA ILE A 170 -10.89 16.72 13.44
C ILE A 170 -10.17 16.10 12.24
N LYS A 171 -9.15 16.81 11.71
CA LYS A 171 -8.34 16.34 10.59
C LYS A 171 -6.89 16.84 10.68
N ALA A 172 -6.01 16.15 10.00
CA ALA A 172 -4.69 16.68 9.67
C ALA A 172 -4.52 16.74 8.15
N VAL A 173 -3.72 17.69 7.68
CA VAL A 173 -3.31 17.77 6.28
C VAL A 173 -1.83 17.40 6.20
N LEU A 174 -1.53 16.40 5.39
CA LEU A 174 -0.19 15.97 5.07
C LEU A 174 0.17 16.48 3.67
N THR A 175 1.24 17.24 3.54
CA THR A 175 1.64 17.83 2.25
C THR A 175 2.94 17.23 1.78
N ILE A 176 2.95 16.76 0.54
CA ILE A 176 4.14 16.31 -0.20
C ILE A 176 4.31 17.12 -1.48
N VAL A 177 5.50 17.09 -2.06
CA VAL A 177 5.82 17.80 -3.31
C VAL A 177 6.27 16.77 -4.34
N PRO A 178 5.65 16.73 -5.54
CA PRO A 178 6.10 15.87 -6.62
C PRO A 178 7.45 16.33 -7.20
N ALA A 179 8.37 15.40 -7.45
CA ALA A 179 9.69 15.72 -8.04
C ALA A 179 9.57 16.33 -9.46
N ALA A 180 8.55 15.90 -10.22
CA ALA A 180 8.30 16.41 -11.57
C ALA A 180 7.67 17.82 -11.60
N ALA A 181 7.13 18.32 -10.46
CA ALA A 181 6.48 19.63 -10.34
C ALA A 181 6.83 20.28 -8.99
N PRO A 182 8.08 20.73 -8.79
CA PRO A 182 8.55 21.22 -7.50
C PRO A 182 7.90 22.53 -7.04
N ASP A 183 7.18 23.20 -7.92
CA ASP A 183 6.36 24.40 -7.66
C ASP A 183 4.94 24.08 -7.20
N LYS A 184 4.56 22.80 -7.14
CA LYS A 184 3.23 22.33 -6.73
C LYS A 184 3.33 21.46 -5.50
N SER A 185 2.25 21.46 -4.71
CA SER A 185 2.08 20.56 -3.58
C SER A 185 0.87 19.65 -3.78
N VAL A 186 0.90 18.50 -3.13
CA VAL A 186 -0.23 17.57 -3.01
C VAL A 186 -0.58 17.49 -1.53
N ASP A 187 -1.78 17.94 -1.21
CA ASP A 187 -2.34 17.87 0.13
C ASP A 187 -3.18 16.61 0.25
N LEU A 188 -2.92 15.86 1.31
CA LEU A 188 -3.59 14.60 1.63
C LEU A 188 -4.33 14.78 2.95
N ASP A 189 -5.64 14.58 2.93
CA ASP A 189 -6.46 14.69 4.12
C ASP A 189 -6.35 13.40 4.95
N LEU A 190 -5.94 13.56 6.20
CA LEU A 190 -5.93 12.53 7.23
C LEU A 190 -7.09 12.80 8.19
N THR A 191 -8.14 11.99 8.15
CA THR A 191 -9.23 12.13 9.11
C THR A 191 -8.82 11.64 10.50
N LEU A 192 -9.20 12.36 11.53
CA LEU A 192 -8.92 11.99 12.92
C LEU A 192 -10.13 11.36 13.63
N ALA A 193 -11.26 11.21 12.92
CA ALA A 193 -12.39 10.41 13.39
C ALA A 193 -11.93 8.96 13.65
N GLY A 194 -12.20 8.44 14.84
CA GLY A 194 -11.78 7.10 15.26
C GLY A 194 -10.34 7.01 15.79
N PHE A 195 -9.48 8.01 15.54
CA PHE A 195 -8.06 7.97 15.91
C PHE A 195 -7.83 7.62 17.38
N THR A 196 -8.48 8.30 18.31
CA THR A 196 -8.28 8.09 19.75
C THR A 196 -8.55 6.65 20.16
N LYS A 197 -9.69 6.10 19.75
CA LYS A 197 -10.08 4.72 20.07
C LYS A 197 -9.13 3.70 19.42
N GLY A 198 -8.77 3.95 18.15
CA GLY A 198 -7.85 3.07 17.41
C GLY A 198 -6.45 3.07 18.03
N PHE A 199 -5.92 4.24 18.39
CA PHE A 199 -4.61 4.34 19.03
C PHE A 199 -4.57 3.68 20.40
N GLU A 200 -5.61 3.83 21.20
CA GLU A 200 -5.75 3.14 22.50
C GLU A 200 -5.82 1.61 22.34
N ALA A 201 -6.52 1.12 21.32
CA ALA A 201 -6.58 -0.31 21.00
C ALA A 201 -5.21 -0.86 20.58
N VAL A 202 -4.46 -0.12 19.77
CA VAL A 202 -3.07 -0.48 19.39
C VAL A 202 -2.17 -0.51 20.60
N SER A 203 -2.20 0.54 21.45
CA SER A 203 -1.38 0.58 22.68
C SER A 203 -1.71 -0.58 23.63
N ALA A 204 -3.00 -0.91 23.78
CA ALA A 204 -3.41 -2.05 24.61
C ALA A 204 -2.95 -3.42 24.03
N ALA A 205 -2.93 -3.55 22.68
CA ALA A 205 -2.44 -4.76 22.04
C ALA A 205 -0.92 -4.93 22.21
N ASN A 206 -0.17 -3.84 22.12
CA ASN A 206 1.30 -3.82 22.22
C ASN A 206 1.83 -3.91 23.67
N ALA A 207 0.99 -3.66 24.67
CA ALA A 207 1.35 -3.69 26.08
C ALA A 207 1.44 -5.12 26.70
N LYS A 208 1.29 -6.17 25.87
CA LYS A 208 1.29 -7.59 26.30
C LYS A 208 2.69 -8.11 26.62
#